data_92bff1c78050063626c1c79d1ea50e6c
#
_entry.id   92bff1c78050063626c1c79d1ea50e6c
#
_cell.length_a   1.000
_cell.length_b   1.000
_cell.length_c   1.000
_cell.angle_alpha   90.00
_cell.angle_beta   90.00
_cell.angle_gamma   90.00
#
_symmetry.space_group_name_H-M   'P 1'
#
loop_
_entity.id
_entity.type
_entity.pdbx_description
1 polymer ?
#
loop_
_entity_poly.entity_id
_entity_poly.type
_entity_poly.pdbx_seq_one_letter_code
_entity_poly.pdbx_strand_id
1 'polypeptide(L)'
;MAEIVSAEEQRRLSRNITIAATVAVLLFILAAIVTARTFNDVDRYETRVGEIRTIALTDGSRLHLNSDSAAEVRFTKNGRRVRLLKGEAGFEVTHDPQRAFEVEARSAKVRAVGTAFNLRLRPALIEMTVTQGAVTVRCGDHAPHRVAKGNGAVLQPRSLVLTHLDPKVIHQRTAWRRKLVQLEGETIEQAADEFNRYRTAPILIGDARVSSLRIGGQFHIVDSAKFLSALQSRLPVRIVDGEDGSVMLLYRDLPSGAPNGN
;
A
#
# COMPACT_ATOMS: atom_id res chain seq x y z
N MET A 1 -76.81 11.85 25.89
CA MET A 1 -76.23 10.70 25.21
C MET A 1 -75.33 11.10 24.03
N ALA A 2 -75.59 12.17 23.33
CA ALA A 2 -74.76 12.64 22.22
C ALA A 2 -73.35 13.15 22.63
N GLU A 3 -73.15 13.78 23.81
CA GLU A 3 -71.89 14.31 24.28
C GLU A 3 -70.87 13.20 24.68
N ILE A 4 -71.31 12.04 25.14
CA ILE A 4 -70.45 10.93 25.53
C ILE A 4 -69.86 10.24 24.29
N VAL A 5 -70.63 10.16 23.20
CA VAL A 5 -70.15 9.59 21.93
C VAL A 5 -69.11 10.49 21.28
N SER A 6 -69.23 11.80 21.35
CA SER A 6 -68.24 12.76 20.83
C SER A 6 -66.90 12.70 21.61
N ALA A 7 -66.94 12.49 22.93
CA ALA A 7 -65.74 12.41 23.75
C ALA A 7 -64.90 11.15 23.47
N GLU A 8 -65.55 9.99 23.20
CA GLU A 8 -64.88 8.75 22.82
C GLU A 8 -64.26 8.79 21.41
N GLU A 9 -64.98 9.42 20.48
CA GLU A 9 -64.43 9.65 19.11
C GLU A 9 -63.22 10.57 19.14
N GLN A 10 -63.21 11.64 19.89
CA GLN A 10 -62.06 12.52 20.08
C GLN A 10 -60.86 11.79 20.71
N ARG A 11 -61.10 10.95 21.71
CA ARG A 11 -60.03 10.14 22.30
C ARG A 11 -59.46 9.08 21.35
N ARG A 12 -60.27 8.48 20.49
CA ARG A 12 -59.82 7.55 19.44
C ARG A 12 -59.00 8.27 18.36
N LEU A 13 -59.44 9.43 17.92
CA LEU A 13 -58.74 10.27 16.97
C LEU A 13 -57.37 10.74 17.52
N SER A 14 -57.33 11.27 18.73
CA SER A 14 -56.08 11.70 19.36
C SER A 14 -55.10 10.55 19.52
N ARG A 15 -55.58 9.36 19.95
CA ARG A 15 -54.72 8.17 20.06
C ARG A 15 -54.17 7.71 18.72
N ASN A 16 -54.98 7.74 17.66
CA ASN A 16 -54.54 7.35 16.31
C ASN A 16 -53.54 8.36 15.74
N ILE A 17 -53.73 9.64 15.99
CA ILE A 17 -52.76 10.70 15.61
C ILE A 17 -51.43 10.51 16.37
N THR A 18 -51.48 10.21 17.67
CA THR A 18 -50.26 9.96 18.47
C THR A 18 -49.50 8.72 17.97
N ILE A 19 -50.21 7.63 17.67
CA ILE A 19 -49.62 6.41 17.12
C ILE A 19 -49.01 6.71 15.73
N ALA A 20 -49.71 7.39 14.86
CA ALA A 20 -49.21 7.76 13.53
C ALA A 20 -47.96 8.66 13.63
N ALA A 21 -47.96 9.64 14.53
CA ALA A 21 -46.82 10.53 14.75
C ALA A 21 -45.60 9.73 15.30
N THR A 22 -45.83 8.81 16.24
CA THR A 22 -44.75 7.96 16.78
C THR A 22 -44.14 7.04 15.70
N VAL A 23 -44.98 6.43 14.86
CA VAL A 23 -44.54 5.59 13.74
C VAL A 23 -43.74 6.41 12.72
N ALA A 24 -44.19 7.64 12.39
CA ALA A 24 -43.48 8.52 11.48
C ALA A 24 -42.11 8.93 12.00
N VAL A 25 -41.98 9.21 13.30
CA VAL A 25 -40.69 9.52 13.95
C VAL A 25 -39.76 8.31 13.93
N LEU A 26 -40.29 7.11 14.23
CA LEU A 26 -39.48 5.88 14.17
C LEU A 26 -38.98 5.56 12.76
N LEU A 27 -39.82 5.75 11.74
CA LEU A 27 -39.44 5.58 10.34
C LEU A 27 -38.41 6.62 9.92
N PHE A 28 -38.54 7.85 10.37
CA PHE A 28 -37.54 8.91 10.11
C PHE A 28 -36.20 8.61 10.77
N ILE A 29 -36.21 8.14 12.03
CA ILE A 29 -34.99 7.70 12.73
C ILE A 29 -34.36 6.51 12.03
N LEU A 30 -35.17 5.52 11.63
CA LEU A 30 -34.67 4.35 10.89
C LEU A 30 -34.06 4.76 9.54
N ALA A 31 -34.73 5.63 8.79
CA ALA A 31 -34.20 6.17 7.54
C ALA A 31 -32.91 6.96 7.76
N ALA A 32 -32.82 7.76 8.82
CA ALA A 32 -31.61 8.49 9.19
C ALA A 32 -30.46 7.55 9.58
N ILE A 33 -30.74 6.46 10.31
CA ILE A 33 -29.74 5.41 10.67
C ILE A 33 -29.28 4.69 9.42
N VAL A 34 -30.17 4.28 8.54
CA VAL A 34 -29.84 3.59 7.28
C VAL A 34 -28.99 4.50 6.38
N THR A 35 -29.41 5.75 6.21
CA THR A 35 -28.62 6.72 5.42
C THR A 35 -27.25 7.01 6.05
N ALA A 36 -27.18 7.17 7.37
CA ALA A 36 -25.89 7.38 8.06
C ALA A 36 -24.95 6.18 7.91
N ARG A 37 -25.45 4.94 7.92
CA ARG A 37 -24.65 3.74 7.69
C ARG A 37 -24.18 3.62 6.25
N THR A 38 -25.02 3.86 5.27
CA THR A 38 -24.64 3.81 3.84
C THR A 38 -23.64 4.89 3.41
N PHE A 39 -23.55 6.00 4.17
CA PHE A 39 -22.58 7.09 3.90
C PHE A 39 -21.25 6.94 4.64
N ASN A 40 -21.10 5.93 5.52
CA ASN A 40 -19.91 5.75 6.33
C ASN A 40 -19.13 4.44 6.05
N ASP A 41 -19.49 3.72 4.98
CA ASP A 41 -18.79 2.48 4.64
C ASP A 41 -17.32 2.78 4.30
N VAL A 42 -16.44 2.21 5.12
CA VAL A 42 -14.99 2.19 4.90
C VAL A 42 -14.64 0.77 4.51
N ASP A 43 -14.28 0.60 3.26
CA ASP A 43 -13.77 -0.68 2.78
C ASP A 43 -12.32 -0.85 3.21
N ARG A 44 -11.99 -1.95 3.86
CA ARG A 44 -10.63 -2.30 4.25
C ARG A 44 -10.11 -3.45 3.40
N TYR A 45 -8.92 -3.22 2.83
CA TYR A 45 -8.22 -4.17 1.99
C TYR A 45 -6.86 -4.48 2.60
N GLU A 46 -6.53 -5.76 2.68
CA GLU A 46 -5.26 -6.24 3.24
C GLU A 46 -4.66 -7.33 2.36
N THR A 47 -3.33 -7.45 2.43
CA THR A 47 -2.55 -8.51 1.84
C THR A 47 -1.68 -9.19 2.90
N ARG A 48 -1.50 -10.50 2.76
CA ARG A 48 -0.54 -11.26 3.55
C ARG A 48 0.87 -11.10 3.00
N VAL A 49 1.86 -11.57 3.74
CA VAL A 49 3.24 -11.69 3.25
C VAL A 49 3.25 -12.56 1.99
N GLY A 50 3.88 -12.07 0.91
CA GLY A 50 3.93 -12.72 -0.40
C GLY A 50 2.69 -12.51 -1.29
N GLU A 51 1.60 -11.97 -0.76
CA GLU A 51 0.39 -11.70 -1.53
C GLU A 51 0.45 -10.32 -2.19
N ILE A 52 0.01 -10.26 -3.45
CA ILE A 52 -0.20 -9.01 -4.20
C ILE A 52 -1.62 -9.02 -4.73
N ARG A 53 -2.36 -7.94 -4.50
CA ARG A 53 -3.75 -7.79 -4.96
C ARG A 53 -3.94 -6.53 -5.78
N THR A 54 -4.77 -6.65 -6.81
CA THR A 54 -5.30 -5.50 -7.54
C THR A 54 -6.79 -5.39 -7.30
N ILE A 55 -7.23 -4.26 -6.81
CA ILE A 55 -8.61 -3.94 -6.44
C ILE A 55 -9.13 -2.89 -7.40
N ALA A 56 -10.22 -3.18 -8.11
CA ALA A 56 -10.96 -2.18 -8.86
C ALA A 56 -11.85 -1.41 -7.87
N LEU A 57 -11.69 -0.10 -7.83
CA LEU A 57 -12.47 0.79 -6.96
C LEU A 57 -13.73 1.27 -7.69
N THR A 58 -14.73 1.70 -6.94
CA THR A 58 -16.06 2.09 -7.47
C THR A 58 -16.04 3.32 -8.39
N ASP A 59 -14.97 4.12 -8.35
CA ASP A 59 -14.75 5.26 -9.24
C ASP A 59 -13.99 4.90 -10.53
N GLY A 60 -13.70 3.60 -10.76
CA GLY A 60 -12.90 3.11 -11.87
C GLY A 60 -11.40 3.18 -11.66
N SER A 61 -10.92 3.72 -10.53
CA SER A 61 -9.52 3.68 -10.15
C SER A 61 -9.09 2.26 -9.78
N ARG A 62 -7.78 2.00 -9.84
CA ARG A 62 -7.19 0.73 -9.38
C ARG A 62 -6.24 0.96 -8.22
N LEU A 63 -6.43 0.17 -7.18
CA LEU A 63 -5.55 0.07 -6.03
C LEU A 63 -4.77 -1.25 -6.13
N HIS A 64 -3.45 -1.16 -6.23
CA HIS A 64 -2.56 -2.31 -6.16
C HIS A 64 -1.95 -2.36 -4.77
N LEU A 65 -2.17 -3.43 -4.02
CA LEU A 65 -1.54 -3.66 -2.73
C LEU A 65 -0.40 -4.66 -2.89
N ASN A 66 0.79 -4.28 -2.43
CA ASN A 66 1.96 -5.14 -2.38
C ASN A 66 1.89 -6.09 -1.16
N SER A 67 2.90 -6.92 -0.98
CA SER A 67 3.08 -7.81 0.17
C SER A 67 2.91 -7.07 1.49
N ASP A 68 2.22 -7.70 2.45
CA ASP A 68 2.06 -7.24 3.84
C ASP A 68 1.58 -5.78 3.93
N SER A 69 0.53 -5.45 3.18
CA SER A 69 0.02 -4.09 3.02
C SER A 69 -1.45 -3.99 3.44
N ALA A 70 -1.84 -2.82 3.93
CA ALA A 70 -3.21 -2.55 4.33
C ALA A 70 -3.63 -1.13 3.93
N ALA A 71 -4.84 -1.00 3.40
CA ALA A 71 -5.44 0.27 3.03
C ALA A 71 -6.94 0.31 3.35
N GLU A 72 -7.41 1.49 3.74
CA GLU A 72 -8.81 1.82 3.89
C GLU A 72 -9.25 2.75 2.77
N VAL A 73 -10.39 2.45 2.18
CA VAL A 73 -10.99 3.25 1.10
C VAL A 73 -12.30 3.79 1.57
N ARG A 74 -12.50 5.10 1.44
CA ARG A 74 -13.75 5.77 1.76
C ARG A 74 -14.11 6.73 0.64
N PHE A 75 -15.11 6.37 -0.13
CA PHE A 75 -15.66 7.22 -1.19
C PHE A 75 -17.01 7.79 -0.77
N THR A 76 -17.17 9.07 -1.02
CA THR A 76 -18.39 9.82 -0.76
C THR A 76 -18.79 10.58 -2.01
N LYS A 77 -19.97 11.22 -1.99
CA LYS A 77 -20.40 12.11 -3.08
C LYS A 77 -19.40 13.25 -3.34
N ASN A 78 -18.69 13.70 -2.28
CA ASN A 78 -17.84 14.89 -2.32
C ASN A 78 -16.32 14.57 -2.30
N GLY A 79 -15.91 13.31 -2.17
CA GLY A 79 -14.49 12.99 -2.07
C GLY A 79 -14.16 11.52 -2.21
N ARG A 80 -12.94 11.25 -2.67
CA ARG A 80 -12.35 9.94 -2.85
C ARG A 80 -11.12 9.85 -1.96
N ARG A 81 -11.25 9.19 -0.80
CA ARG A 81 -10.16 9.11 0.17
C ARG A 81 -9.70 7.67 0.35
N VAL A 82 -8.39 7.51 0.35
CA VAL A 82 -7.72 6.26 0.71
C VAL A 82 -6.73 6.54 1.82
N ARG A 83 -6.63 5.66 2.79
CA ARG A 83 -5.61 5.70 3.83
C ARG A 83 -4.72 4.47 3.71
N LEU A 84 -3.44 4.66 3.40
CA LEU A 84 -2.45 3.58 3.43
C LEU A 84 -1.95 3.43 4.87
N LEU A 85 -2.30 2.29 5.48
CA LEU A 85 -2.00 2.00 6.89
C LEU A 85 -0.64 1.34 7.06
N LYS A 86 -0.28 0.42 6.13
CA LYS A 86 0.92 -0.42 6.19
C LYS A 86 1.39 -0.78 4.78
N GLY A 87 2.68 -0.99 4.62
CA GLY A 87 3.29 -1.60 3.44
C GLY A 87 3.42 -0.67 2.24
N GLU A 88 2.98 -1.10 1.08
CA GLU A 88 3.16 -0.40 -0.19
C GLU A 88 1.94 -0.53 -1.07
N ALA A 89 1.55 0.58 -1.68
CA ALA A 89 0.43 0.62 -2.61
C ALA A 89 0.76 1.41 -3.88
N GLY A 90 0.32 0.88 -5.02
CA GLY A 90 0.27 1.56 -6.30
C GLY A 90 -1.15 2.04 -6.59
N PHE A 91 -1.27 3.22 -7.14
CA PHE A 91 -2.54 3.86 -7.48
C PHE A 91 -2.58 4.18 -8.97
N GLU A 92 -3.65 3.78 -9.65
CA GLU A 92 -4.01 4.23 -10.99
C GLU A 92 -5.34 4.96 -10.86
N VAL A 93 -5.27 6.28 -10.82
CA VAL A 93 -6.42 7.13 -10.48
C VAL A 93 -7.15 7.56 -11.75
N THR A 94 -8.43 7.27 -11.83
CA THR A 94 -9.33 7.77 -12.88
C THR A 94 -9.43 9.28 -12.81
N HIS A 95 -9.36 9.93 -13.99
CA HIS A 95 -9.44 11.39 -14.08
C HIS A 95 -10.83 11.88 -13.68
N ASP A 96 -10.88 12.68 -12.62
CA ASP A 96 -12.08 13.35 -12.13
C ASP A 96 -11.68 14.68 -11.45
N PRO A 97 -11.75 15.82 -12.16
CA PRO A 97 -11.32 17.11 -11.63
C PRO A 97 -12.26 17.67 -10.55
N GLN A 98 -13.49 17.20 -10.50
CA GLN A 98 -14.47 17.67 -9.52
C GLN A 98 -14.27 17.00 -8.14
N ARG A 99 -13.78 15.77 -8.12
CA ARG A 99 -13.53 15.00 -6.91
C ARG A 99 -12.08 14.51 -6.87
N ALA A 100 -11.21 15.29 -6.28
CA ALA A 100 -9.81 14.88 -6.11
C ALA A 100 -9.71 13.54 -5.33
N PHE A 101 -8.77 12.70 -5.75
CA PHE A 101 -8.41 11.47 -5.05
C PHE A 101 -7.32 11.81 -4.03
N GLU A 102 -7.59 11.60 -2.76
CA GLU A 102 -6.68 11.91 -1.67
C GLU A 102 -6.18 10.61 -1.02
N VAL A 103 -4.85 10.44 -0.95
CA VAL A 103 -4.22 9.35 -0.21
C VAL A 103 -3.55 9.90 1.02
N GLU A 104 -3.97 9.42 2.18
CA GLU A 104 -3.33 9.68 3.47
C GLU A 104 -2.38 8.53 3.82
N ALA A 105 -1.16 8.87 4.21
CA ALA A 105 -0.14 7.93 4.64
C ALA A 105 0.65 8.56 5.78
N ARG A 106 0.40 8.15 7.02
CA ARG A 106 0.95 8.80 8.23
C ARG A 106 0.70 10.32 8.22
N SER A 107 1.77 11.14 8.22
CA SER A 107 1.71 12.61 8.14
C SER A 107 1.60 13.16 6.72
N ALA A 108 1.69 12.30 5.70
CA ALA A 108 1.63 12.73 4.31
C ALA A 108 0.22 12.65 3.74
N LYS A 109 -0.12 13.65 2.92
CA LYS A 109 -1.33 13.69 2.09
C LYS A 109 -0.93 13.89 0.64
N VAL A 110 -1.40 12.99 -0.22
CA VAL A 110 -1.15 13.02 -1.67
C VAL A 110 -2.49 13.22 -2.38
N ARG A 111 -2.59 14.31 -3.14
CA ARG A 111 -3.77 14.64 -3.93
C ARG A 111 -3.52 14.38 -5.41
N ALA A 112 -4.38 13.62 -6.04
CA ALA A 112 -4.29 13.17 -7.42
C ALA A 112 -5.58 13.51 -8.20
N VAL A 113 -5.43 13.77 -9.52
CA VAL A 113 -6.54 14.05 -10.44
C VAL A 113 -6.28 13.35 -11.78
N GLY A 114 -6.27 12.03 -11.80
CA GLY A 114 -5.95 11.28 -13.03
C GLY A 114 -4.46 11.01 -13.20
N THR A 115 -3.88 10.28 -12.29
CA THR A 115 -2.44 10.03 -12.17
C THR A 115 -2.14 8.59 -11.81
N ALA A 116 -0.91 8.12 -12.12
CA ALA A 116 -0.41 6.86 -11.58
C ALA A 116 0.81 7.13 -10.70
N PHE A 117 0.82 6.58 -9.49
CA PHE A 117 1.89 6.75 -8.52
C PHE A 117 1.96 5.58 -7.54
N ASN A 118 3.07 5.49 -6.83
CA ASN A 118 3.36 4.47 -5.83
C ASN A 118 3.73 5.12 -4.51
N LEU A 119 3.26 4.56 -3.40
CA LEU A 119 3.65 4.93 -2.04
C LEU A 119 4.13 3.71 -1.29
N ARG A 120 5.32 3.79 -0.70
CA ARG A 120 5.90 2.76 0.17
C ARG A 120 6.17 3.33 1.55
N LEU A 121 5.53 2.75 2.56
CA LEU A 121 5.79 3.08 3.96
C LEU A 121 7.00 2.28 4.44
N ARG A 122 8.07 2.99 4.79
CA ARG A 122 9.23 2.42 5.50
C ARG A 122 9.17 2.83 6.99
N PRO A 123 9.91 2.22 7.88
CA PRO A 123 9.85 2.55 9.32
C PRO A 123 9.93 4.04 9.61
N ALA A 124 10.89 4.76 9.02
CA ALA A 124 11.17 6.17 9.31
C ALA A 124 10.71 7.16 8.24
N LEU A 125 10.28 6.68 7.06
CA LEU A 125 9.98 7.55 5.92
C LEU A 125 8.93 6.95 4.99
N ILE A 126 8.43 7.76 4.07
CA ILE A 126 7.56 7.36 2.96
C ILE A 126 8.28 7.65 1.66
N GLU A 127 8.38 6.65 0.80
CA GLU A 127 8.87 6.81 -0.56
C GLU A 127 7.69 6.97 -1.51
N MET A 128 7.72 7.99 -2.32
CA MET A 128 6.75 8.23 -3.38
C MET A 128 7.42 8.21 -4.75
N THR A 129 6.76 7.63 -5.75
CA THR A 129 7.20 7.61 -7.14
C THR A 129 6.02 7.93 -8.04
N VAL A 130 6.12 8.91 -8.94
CA VAL A 130 5.07 9.28 -9.89
C VAL A 130 5.42 8.72 -11.27
N THR A 131 4.55 7.84 -11.79
CA THR A 131 4.75 7.16 -13.09
C THR A 131 3.94 7.78 -14.21
N GLN A 132 2.82 8.49 -13.89
CA GLN A 132 1.99 9.18 -14.88
C GLN A 132 1.33 10.41 -14.26
N GLY A 133 1.26 11.51 -15.02
CA GLY A 133 0.61 12.75 -14.59
C GLY A 133 1.41 13.49 -13.53
N ALA A 134 0.72 14.12 -12.60
CA ALA A 134 1.33 14.81 -11.47
C ALA A 134 0.40 14.77 -10.25
N VAL A 135 1.00 14.70 -9.07
CA VAL A 135 0.31 14.77 -7.78
C VAL A 135 0.75 16.01 -7.01
N THR A 136 -0.09 16.45 -6.08
CA THR A 136 0.30 17.43 -5.06
C THR A 136 0.50 16.69 -3.74
N VAL A 137 1.68 16.82 -3.14
CA VAL A 137 2.02 16.20 -1.86
C VAL A 137 2.23 17.26 -0.79
N ARG A 138 1.70 17.00 0.40
CA ARG A 138 1.93 17.77 1.63
C ARG A 138 2.35 16.80 2.75
N CYS A 139 3.33 17.17 3.53
CA CYS A 139 3.79 16.40 4.68
C CYS A 139 3.85 17.32 5.92
N GLY A 140 3.10 16.97 6.96
CA GLY A 140 2.95 17.83 8.14
C GLY A 140 2.48 19.24 7.78
N ASP A 141 3.20 20.24 8.29
CA ASP A 141 2.90 21.68 8.11
C ASP A 141 3.62 22.29 6.88
N HIS A 142 4.33 21.47 6.10
CA HIS A 142 5.00 21.97 4.90
C HIS A 142 4.00 22.42 3.82
N ALA A 143 4.40 23.42 3.03
CA ALA A 143 3.63 23.85 1.87
C ALA A 143 3.42 22.68 0.89
N PRO A 144 2.29 22.66 0.16
CA PRO A 144 2.07 21.64 -0.84
C PRO A 144 3.08 21.76 -2.00
N HIS A 145 3.62 20.62 -2.43
CA HIS A 145 4.55 20.53 -3.56
C HIS A 145 3.97 19.68 -4.68
N ARG A 146 4.14 20.14 -5.92
CA ARG A 146 3.74 19.38 -7.10
C ARG A 146 4.87 18.43 -7.52
N VAL A 147 4.56 17.16 -7.69
CA VAL A 147 5.47 16.10 -8.14
C VAL A 147 4.95 15.52 -9.44
N ALA A 148 5.66 15.71 -10.53
CA ALA A 148 5.29 15.25 -11.85
C ALA A 148 5.89 13.86 -12.16
N LYS A 149 5.38 13.22 -13.23
CA LYS A 149 5.94 11.98 -13.80
C LYS A 149 7.48 12.05 -13.88
N GLY A 150 8.13 10.95 -13.56
CA GLY A 150 9.60 10.84 -13.56
C GLY A 150 10.26 11.33 -12.28
N ASN A 151 9.49 11.84 -11.33
CA ASN A 151 10.02 12.32 -10.05
C ASN A 151 9.48 11.48 -8.89
N GLY A 152 10.20 11.54 -7.80
CA GLY A 152 9.83 10.96 -6.53
C GLY A 152 9.94 11.96 -5.39
N ALA A 153 9.48 11.53 -4.24
CA ALA A 153 9.66 12.24 -2.99
C ALA A 153 10.00 11.26 -1.86
N VAL A 154 10.85 11.70 -0.96
CA VAL A 154 11.06 11.07 0.35
C VAL A 154 10.43 11.99 1.38
N LEU A 155 9.48 11.44 2.12
CA LEU A 155 8.65 12.19 3.06
C LEU A 155 8.96 11.69 4.48
N GLN A 156 9.29 12.61 5.34
CA GLN A 156 9.48 12.41 6.79
C GLN A 156 8.65 13.45 7.54
N PRO A 157 8.34 13.27 8.83
CA PRO A 157 7.47 14.20 9.56
C PRO A 157 7.91 15.67 9.49
N ARG A 158 9.21 15.93 9.35
CA ARG A 158 9.81 17.28 9.32
C ARG A 158 10.64 17.56 8.07
N SER A 159 10.57 16.70 7.05
CA SER A 159 11.36 16.84 5.83
C SER A 159 10.61 16.32 4.62
N LEU A 160 10.73 17.04 3.52
CA LEU A 160 10.24 16.62 2.21
C LEU A 160 11.38 16.86 1.21
N VAL A 161 11.90 15.77 0.65
CA VAL A 161 12.96 15.81 -0.37
C VAL A 161 12.37 15.36 -1.70
N LEU A 162 12.42 16.24 -2.69
CA LEU A 162 12.02 15.94 -4.06
C LEU A 162 13.26 15.53 -4.86
N THR A 163 13.12 14.52 -5.71
CA THR A 163 14.22 14.05 -6.55
C THR A 163 13.73 13.64 -7.92
N HIS A 164 14.54 13.92 -8.94
CA HIS A 164 14.34 13.29 -10.24
C HIS A 164 14.83 11.84 -10.17
N LEU A 165 14.02 10.92 -10.68
CA LEU A 165 14.32 9.49 -10.63
C LEU A 165 14.80 9.00 -12.00
N ASP A 166 15.91 8.28 -12.02
CA ASP A 166 16.31 7.52 -13.20
C ASP A 166 15.19 6.54 -13.60
N PRO A 167 14.89 6.38 -14.90
CA PRO A 167 13.90 5.41 -15.38
C PRO A 167 14.12 3.99 -14.83
N LYS A 168 15.36 3.56 -14.61
CA LYS A 168 15.69 2.28 -13.98
C LYS A 168 15.17 2.17 -12.55
N VAL A 169 15.34 3.24 -11.77
CA VAL A 169 14.83 3.31 -10.39
C VAL A 169 13.30 3.27 -10.37
N ILE A 170 12.64 3.92 -11.33
CA ILE A 170 11.18 3.85 -11.45
C ILE A 170 10.74 2.42 -11.79
N HIS A 171 11.40 1.78 -12.74
CA HIS A 171 11.15 0.38 -13.12
C HIS A 171 11.33 -0.56 -11.93
N GLN A 172 12.41 -0.40 -11.18
CA GLN A 172 12.71 -1.18 -9.98
C GLN A 172 11.61 -1.00 -8.92
N ARG A 173 11.26 0.25 -8.58
CA ARG A 173 10.25 0.55 -7.54
C ARG A 173 8.84 0.10 -7.90
N THR A 174 8.56 -0.16 -9.18
CA THR A 174 7.24 -0.58 -9.66
C THR A 174 7.18 -2.01 -10.21
N ALA A 175 8.32 -2.72 -10.25
CA ALA A 175 8.44 -4.07 -10.79
C ALA A 175 7.52 -5.08 -10.08
N TRP A 176 7.29 -4.89 -8.78
CA TRP A 176 6.43 -5.74 -7.96
C TRP A 176 4.99 -5.85 -8.51
N ARG A 177 4.47 -4.83 -9.20
CA ARG A 177 3.15 -4.86 -9.84
C ARG A 177 3.07 -5.94 -10.93
N ARG A 178 4.22 -6.35 -11.47
CA ARG A 178 4.39 -7.46 -12.41
C ARG A 178 4.91 -8.72 -11.73
N LYS A 179 4.87 -8.77 -10.38
CA LYS A 179 5.38 -9.87 -9.55
C LYS A 179 6.89 -10.11 -9.73
N LEU A 180 7.65 -9.05 -9.92
CA LEU A 180 9.09 -9.09 -10.15
C LEU A 180 9.85 -8.27 -9.11
N VAL A 181 11.03 -8.75 -8.74
CA VAL A 181 12.11 -7.99 -8.09
C VAL A 181 13.11 -7.65 -9.19
N GLN A 182 13.34 -6.36 -9.42
CA GLN A 182 14.34 -5.85 -10.35
C GLN A 182 15.54 -5.36 -9.56
N LEU A 183 16.72 -5.90 -9.85
CA LEU A 183 17.99 -5.53 -9.23
C LEU A 183 18.91 -4.93 -10.32
N GLU A 184 19.48 -3.76 -10.04
CA GLU A 184 20.33 -2.99 -10.97
C GLU A 184 21.78 -2.89 -10.45
N GLY A 185 22.23 -3.87 -9.67
CA GLY A 185 23.53 -3.88 -9.03
C GLY A 185 23.48 -3.55 -7.54
N GLU A 186 22.34 -3.84 -6.90
CA GLU A 186 22.19 -3.74 -5.46
C GLU A 186 23.17 -4.63 -4.71
N THR A 187 23.50 -4.26 -3.47
CA THR A 187 24.22 -5.14 -2.56
C THR A 187 23.35 -6.34 -2.20
N ILE A 188 23.98 -7.45 -1.82
CA ILE A 188 23.26 -8.65 -1.39
C ILE A 188 22.36 -8.34 -0.18
N GLU A 189 22.80 -7.47 0.72
CA GLU A 189 21.97 -7.00 1.83
C GLU A 189 20.68 -6.33 1.33
N GLN A 190 20.78 -5.38 0.40
CA GLN A 190 19.62 -4.69 -0.20
C GLN A 190 18.72 -5.67 -0.97
N ALA A 191 19.33 -6.62 -1.69
CA ALA A 191 18.59 -7.62 -2.43
C ALA A 191 17.85 -8.58 -1.49
N ALA A 192 18.51 -9.05 -0.43
CA ALA A 192 17.89 -9.91 0.60
C ALA A 192 16.71 -9.18 1.28
N ASP A 193 16.89 -7.91 1.66
CA ASP A 193 15.83 -7.09 2.23
C ASP A 193 14.62 -7.00 1.30
N GLU A 194 14.84 -6.81 0.00
CA GLU A 194 13.74 -6.73 -0.97
C GLU A 194 13.01 -8.08 -1.12
N PHE A 195 13.73 -9.22 -1.13
CA PHE A 195 13.13 -10.55 -1.15
C PHE A 195 12.42 -10.89 0.16
N ASN A 196 12.94 -10.47 1.30
CA ASN A 196 12.34 -10.71 2.62
C ASN A 196 10.97 -10.07 2.79
N ARG A 197 10.62 -9.08 1.99
CA ARG A 197 9.27 -8.53 1.94
C ARG A 197 8.21 -9.53 1.51
N TYR A 198 8.60 -10.57 0.78
CA TYR A 198 7.73 -11.57 0.20
C TYR A 198 7.86 -12.94 0.83
N ARG A 199 8.68 -13.06 1.87
CA ARG A 199 8.97 -14.32 2.55
C ARG A 199 8.58 -14.27 4.02
N THR A 200 7.98 -15.35 4.51
CA THR A 200 7.74 -15.54 5.95
C THR A 200 9.00 -16.01 6.66
N ALA A 201 9.82 -16.82 5.99
CA ALA A 201 11.11 -17.27 6.48
C ALA A 201 12.23 -16.46 5.80
N PRO A 202 13.05 -15.69 6.54
CA PRO A 202 13.93 -14.68 5.97
C PRO A 202 15.19 -15.29 5.32
N ILE A 203 15.78 -14.51 4.40
CA ILE A 203 17.15 -14.64 3.95
C ILE A 203 18.01 -13.80 4.91
N LEU A 204 18.96 -14.43 5.57
CA LEU A 204 19.84 -13.84 6.56
C LEU A 204 21.26 -13.77 6.02
N ILE A 205 22.02 -12.74 6.39
CA ILE A 205 23.44 -12.62 6.05
C ILE A 205 24.23 -12.98 7.29
N GLY A 206 24.91 -14.12 7.23
CA GLY A 206 25.72 -14.64 8.33
C GLY A 206 27.22 -14.25 8.24
N ASP A 207 27.63 -13.58 7.15
CA ASP A 207 29.01 -13.13 6.93
C ASP A 207 29.02 -11.74 6.30
N ALA A 208 29.67 -10.79 6.96
CA ALA A 208 29.72 -9.39 6.51
C ALA A 208 30.35 -9.23 5.11
N ARG A 209 31.22 -10.14 4.67
CA ARG A 209 31.80 -10.12 3.32
C ARG A 209 30.76 -10.32 2.24
N VAL A 210 29.65 -11.01 2.54
CA VAL A 210 28.54 -11.22 1.61
C VAL A 210 27.69 -9.98 1.45
N SER A 211 27.50 -9.18 2.51
CA SER A 211 26.59 -8.05 2.50
C SER A 211 26.88 -7.03 1.39
N SER A 212 28.17 -6.78 1.12
CA SER A 212 28.65 -5.79 0.13
C SER A 212 28.77 -6.34 -1.30
N LEU A 213 28.69 -7.65 -1.52
CA LEU A 213 28.68 -8.22 -2.88
C LEU A 213 27.47 -7.68 -3.64
N ARG A 214 27.60 -7.57 -4.97
CA ARG A 214 26.56 -6.97 -5.80
C ARG A 214 25.96 -7.97 -6.77
N ILE A 215 24.65 -7.83 -6.99
CA ILE A 215 23.93 -8.63 -7.96
C ILE A 215 22.94 -7.76 -8.75
N GLY A 216 22.83 -8.05 -10.05
CA GLY A 216 21.78 -7.48 -10.92
C GLY A 216 20.99 -8.60 -11.56
N GLY A 217 19.77 -8.27 -11.98
CA GLY A 217 18.88 -9.19 -12.69
C GLY A 217 17.43 -9.00 -12.31
N GLN A 218 16.60 -9.79 -13.00
CA GLN A 218 15.15 -9.78 -12.77
C GLN A 218 14.73 -11.15 -12.26
N PHE A 219 13.98 -11.17 -11.17
CA PHE A 219 13.56 -12.39 -10.49
C PHE A 219 12.06 -12.33 -10.16
N HIS A 220 11.38 -13.46 -10.22
CA HIS A 220 10.00 -13.54 -9.75
C HIS A 220 9.96 -13.50 -8.22
N ILE A 221 9.03 -12.73 -7.67
CA ILE A 221 8.81 -12.56 -6.23
C ILE A 221 8.59 -13.90 -5.52
N VAL A 222 7.84 -14.81 -6.16
CA VAL A 222 7.50 -16.11 -5.60
C VAL A 222 8.60 -17.17 -5.80
N ASP A 223 9.64 -16.89 -6.58
CA ASP A 223 10.69 -17.83 -6.94
C ASP A 223 12.05 -17.34 -6.41
N SER A 224 12.13 -17.25 -5.08
CA SER A 224 13.41 -16.91 -4.43
C SER A 224 14.48 -17.97 -4.66
N ALA A 225 14.13 -19.22 -5.03
CA ALA A 225 15.10 -20.28 -5.34
C ALA A 225 16.00 -19.91 -6.53
N LYS A 226 15.44 -19.27 -7.57
CA LYS A 226 16.24 -18.77 -8.71
C LYS A 226 17.21 -17.66 -8.30
N PHE A 227 16.78 -16.76 -7.41
CA PHE A 227 17.67 -15.74 -6.86
C PHE A 227 18.81 -16.38 -6.08
N LEU A 228 18.52 -17.31 -5.15
CA LEU A 228 19.53 -18.02 -4.36
C LEU A 228 20.49 -18.83 -5.23
N SER A 229 19.98 -19.54 -6.24
CA SER A 229 20.82 -20.25 -7.23
C SER A 229 21.75 -19.30 -8.00
N ALA A 230 21.26 -18.11 -8.37
CA ALA A 230 22.08 -17.10 -9.02
C ALA A 230 23.20 -16.59 -8.10
N LEU A 231 22.95 -16.43 -6.79
CA LEU A 231 23.99 -16.08 -5.81
C LEU A 231 25.09 -17.14 -5.76
N GLN A 232 24.71 -18.41 -5.63
CA GLN A 232 25.69 -19.51 -5.54
C GLN A 232 26.53 -19.70 -6.81
N SER A 233 25.92 -19.48 -7.98
CA SER A 233 26.59 -19.70 -9.25
C SER A 233 27.50 -18.56 -9.70
N ARG A 234 27.21 -17.32 -9.27
CA ARG A 234 27.91 -16.12 -9.76
C ARG A 234 28.80 -15.46 -8.72
N LEU A 235 28.61 -15.76 -7.44
CA LEU A 235 29.27 -15.09 -6.33
C LEU A 235 29.87 -16.13 -5.38
N PRO A 236 30.89 -15.76 -4.60
CA PRO A 236 31.46 -16.64 -3.58
C PRO A 236 30.52 -16.73 -2.36
N VAL A 237 29.31 -17.24 -2.59
CA VAL A 237 28.27 -17.39 -1.57
C VAL A 237 27.96 -18.88 -1.39
N ARG A 238 27.91 -19.31 -0.13
CA ARG A 238 27.38 -20.59 0.31
C ARG A 238 26.05 -20.37 1.01
N ILE A 239 25.07 -21.19 0.70
CA ILE A 239 23.75 -21.15 1.30
C ILE A 239 23.64 -22.28 2.32
N VAL A 240 23.06 -21.95 3.48
CA VAL A 240 22.70 -22.89 4.53
C VAL A 240 21.23 -22.73 4.83
N ASP A 241 20.47 -23.80 4.68
CA ASP A 241 19.05 -23.81 4.97
C ASP A 241 18.81 -24.02 6.46
N GLY A 242 17.91 -23.22 7.03
CA GLY A 242 17.42 -23.36 8.40
C GLY A 242 16.20 -24.28 8.46
N GLU A 243 15.98 -24.92 9.61
CA GLU A 243 14.84 -25.82 9.84
C GLU A 243 13.49 -25.10 9.75
N ASP A 244 13.45 -23.79 9.99
CA ASP A 244 12.27 -22.92 9.90
C ASP A 244 12.00 -22.39 8.48
N GLY A 245 12.78 -22.85 7.49
CA GLY A 245 12.74 -22.37 6.10
C GLY A 245 13.48 -21.05 5.88
N SER A 246 14.16 -20.52 6.88
CA SER A 246 15.09 -19.41 6.72
C SER A 246 16.32 -19.86 5.91
N VAL A 247 17.03 -18.90 5.34
CA VAL A 247 18.21 -19.15 4.53
C VAL A 247 19.32 -18.24 5.00
N MET A 248 20.48 -18.82 5.32
CA MET A 248 21.66 -18.05 5.72
C MET A 248 22.70 -18.01 4.59
N LEU A 249 23.14 -16.82 4.25
CA LEU A 249 24.18 -16.57 3.26
C LEU A 249 25.51 -16.40 3.94
N LEU A 250 26.47 -17.28 3.62
CA LEU A 250 27.83 -17.27 4.13
C LEU A 250 28.81 -17.06 2.98
N TYR A 251 29.98 -16.49 3.28
CA TYR A 251 31.03 -16.38 2.28
C TYR A 251 31.65 -17.78 2.06
N ARG A 252 31.85 -18.14 0.79
CA ARG A 252 32.53 -19.37 0.39
C ARG A 252 34.00 -19.05 0.17
N ASP A 253 34.83 -19.39 1.14
CA ASP A 253 36.29 -19.31 0.97
C ASP A 253 36.69 -20.26 -0.16
N LEU A 254 37.30 -19.71 -1.20
CA LEU A 254 37.90 -20.53 -2.24
C LEU A 254 39.11 -21.26 -1.56
N PRO A 255 39.34 -22.54 -1.82
CA PRO A 255 40.53 -23.19 -1.33
C PRO A 255 41.72 -22.34 -1.80
N SER A 256 42.48 -21.83 -0.85
CA SER A 256 43.77 -21.16 -1.11
C SER A 256 44.62 -22.07 -1.95
N GLY A 257 45.02 -21.61 -3.13
CA GLY A 257 45.60 -22.30 -4.25
C GLY A 257 46.47 -23.50 -3.93
N ALA A 258 46.39 -24.51 -4.77
CA ALA A 258 47.41 -25.52 -4.85
C ALA A 258 48.80 -24.85 -4.94
N PRO A 259 49.82 -25.33 -4.20
CA PRO A 259 51.15 -24.79 -4.33
C PRO A 259 51.60 -24.97 -5.77
N ASN A 260 52.13 -23.87 -6.35
CA ASN A 260 52.85 -23.94 -7.61
C ASN A 260 53.89 -25.05 -7.49
N GLY A 261 53.54 -26.21 -8.08
CA GLY A 261 54.53 -27.26 -8.29
C GLY A 261 55.59 -26.75 -9.26
N ASN A 262 56.80 -26.84 -8.81
CA ASN A 262 58.02 -26.70 -9.60
C ASN A 262 57.99 -27.46 -10.90
#